data_020cbd2ef6dccf353d8fdaa9849287e4
#
_entry.id   020cbd2ef6dccf353d8fdaa9849287e4
#
_cell.length_a   1.000
_cell.length_b   1.000
_cell.length_c   1.000
_cell.angle_alpha   90.00
_cell.angle_beta   90.00
_cell.angle_gamma   90.00
#
_symmetry.space_group_name_H-M   'P 1'
#
loop_
_entity.id
_entity.type
_entity.pdbx_description
1 polymer ?
#
loop_
_entity_poly.entity_id
_entity_poly.type
_entity_poly.pdbx_seq_one_letter_code
_entity_poly.pdbx_strand_id
1 'polypeptide(L)'
;MKMSAKKVLGLVLAGVLAAGSLTACGGGSTAATAADTKAETAAAAGDAKAEGDAAAGTTAAADSGEKKTLRVAMECAYAPYNWTQPDDSNGAVAIADSNEFAYGYDVMMAKKICEELGYDLEIVRLDWDSLIPAVTTGQVDCVIAGQSITSERLQAVDFTEPYYYATIVTLVKEGSKYADAKSVADLAGATCTSQQSTIWYDTCLPQIEDANVLSATANAPDMLMSLNADKCDLVVTDQPTGKGALIAYPNFKMIEFGGGDADFQVTDEDINIGISLKKGNTELKDAINSVLTKMTKDDFSKMMDEAISVQPLAN
;
A
#
# COMPACT_ATOMS: atom_id res chain seq x y z
N MET A 1 52.11 32.07 -16.19
CA MET A 1 53.34 31.35 -16.63
C MET A 1 53.07 29.86 -16.57
N LYS A 2 53.05 29.28 -17.81
CA LYS A 2 53.25 27.86 -18.19
C LYS A 2 52.54 26.74 -17.42
N MET A 3 51.51 26.24 -18.04
CA MET A 3 51.21 24.91 -18.61
C MET A 3 52.11 23.73 -18.19
N SER A 4 51.54 22.60 -17.78
CA SER A 4 51.92 21.32 -18.36
C SER A 4 50.78 20.27 -18.17
N ALA A 5 50.32 19.77 -19.30
CA ALA A 5 49.45 18.62 -19.47
C ALA A 5 50.34 17.36 -19.47
N LYS A 6 49.85 16.26 -18.92
CA LYS A 6 50.31 14.90 -19.28
C LYS A 6 49.11 13.98 -19.54
N LYS A 7 48.96 13.63 -20.82
CA LYS A 7 48.20 12.50 -21.35
C LYS A 7 49.00 11.21 -21.18
N VAL A 8 48.34 10.11 -20.85
CA VAL A 8 48.76 8.73 -21.16
C VAL A 8 47.45 7.94 -21.20
N LEU A 9 46.92 7.60 -22.32
CA LEU A 9 47.06 6.57 -23.35
C LEU A 9 46.86 5.12 -22.80
N GLY A 10 45.78 4.59 -23.18
CA GLY A 10 45.09 3.38 -23.42
C GLY A 10 45.83 2.00 -23.31
N LEU A 11 45.03 1.02 -22.95
CA LEU A 11 45.21 -0.32 -23.50
C LEU A 11 43.87 -1.04 -23.60
N VAL A 12 43.53 -1.36 -24.86
CA VAL A 12 42.46 -2.28 -25.27
C VAL A 12 43.05 -3.69 -25.23
N LEU A 13 42.32 -4.62 -24.61
CA LEU A 13 42.58 -6.04 -24.88
C LEU A 13 41.26 -6.74 -25.15
N ALA A 14 41.12 -7.13 -26.41
CA ALA A 14 40.10 -8.05 -26.92
C ALA A 14 40.67 -9.49 -26.87
N GLY A 15 39.78 -10.46 -26.66
CA GLY A 15 40.11 -11.88 -26.79
C GLY A 15 38.97 -12.72 -26.25
N VAL A 16 38.24 -13.24 -27.08
CA VAL A 16 38.10 -14.40 -27.97
C VAL A 16 37.12 -15.44 -27.44
N LEU A 17 36.16 -15.72 -28.28
CA LEU A 17 35.15 -16.81 -28.20
C LEU A 17 35.83 -18.20 -28.10
N ALA A 18 35.17 -19.12 -27.40
CA ALA A 18 35.25 -20.53 -27.72
C ALA A 18 33.88 -21.19 -27.54
N ALA A 19 33.35 -21.59 -28.69
CA ALA A 19 32.24 -22.51 -28.81
C ALA A 19 32.72 -23.94 -28.62
N GLY A 20 31.94 -24.76 -27.94
CA GLY A 20 32.19 -26.20 -27.75
C GLY A 20 30.89 -26.97 -27.76
N SER A 21 30.48 -27.45 -28.90
CA SER A 21 29.46 -28.46 -29.14
C SER A 21 30.08 -29.85 -29.13
N LEU A 22 29.31 -30.83 -28.63
CA LEU A 22 29.38 -32.29 -29.02
C LEU A 22 28.33 -33.01 -28.16
N THR A 23 27.19 -33.45 -28.75
CA THR A 23 26.84 -34.76 -29.33
C THR A 23 27.15 -35.95 -28.38
N ALA A 24 26.36 -36.97 -28.15
CA ALA A 24 25.30 -37.60 -28.89
C ALA A 24 24.81 -38.84 -28.09
N CYS A 25 23.70 -39.37 -28.58
CA CYS A 25 23.22 -40.77 -28.61
C CYS A 25 22.65 -41.40 -27.36
N GLY A 26 21.56 -42.06 -27.40
CA GLY A 26 20.63 -42.77 -28.30
C GLY A 26 19.59 -43.42 -27.40
N GLY A 27 18.45 -43.85 -27.79
CA GLY A 27 17.91 -44.48 -28.91
C GLY A 27 16.66 -45.23 -28.53
N GLY A 28 15.75 -45.46 -29.48
CA GLY A 28 14.67 -46.42 -29.43
C GLY A 28 13.25 -45.82 -29.43
N SER A 29 12.73 -45.44 -30.49
CA SER A 29 11.85 -46.04 -31.53
C SER A 29 10.73 -46.94 -31.00
N THR A 30 9.48 -46.53 -31.23
CA THR A 30 8.56 -47.19 -32.16
C THR A 30 7.33 -46.31 -32.43
N ALA A 31 6.96 -46.32 -33.68
CA ALA A 31 5.95 -45.53 -34.36
C ALA A 31 4.60 -46.28 -34.47
N ALA A 32 3.65 -45.54 -35.04
CA ALA A 32 2.44 -45.92 -35.77
C ALA A 32 1.18 -46.09 -34.89
N THR A 33 -0.01 -45.64 -35.28
CA THR A 33 -0.57 -45.24 -36.57
C THR A 33 -1.89 -44.51 -36.32
N ALA A 34 -2.23 -43.61 -37.24
CA ALA A 34 -3.54 -42.98 -37.36
C ALA A 34 -4.63 -43.91 -37.81
N ALA A 35 -5.87 -43.66 -37.41
CA ALA A 35 -7.04 -44.01 -38.20
C ALA A 35 -8.20 -43.06 -37.91
N ASP A 36 -8.57 -42.37 -38.92
CA ASP A 36 -9.79 -41.63 -39.21
C ASP A 36 -11.02 -42.58 -39.14
N THR A 37 -12.14 -42.13 -38.63
CA THR A 37 -13.46 -42.54 -39.13
C THR A 37 -14.51 -41.45 -38.87
N LYS A 38 -15.09 -41.07 -39.98
CA LYS A 38 -16.18 -40.12 -40.20
C LYS A 38 -17.49 -40.86 -40.30
N ALA A 39 -18.59 -40.18 -40.14
CA ALA A 39 -19.99 -40.41 -40.53
C ALA A 39 -20.94 -40.66 -39.35
N GLU A 40 -22.14 -40.23 -39.31
CA GLU A 40 -23.06 -39.38 -40.09
C GLU A 40 -24.46 -39.57 -39.45
N THR A 41 -25.15 -38.45 -39.35
CA THR A 41 -26.63 -38.25 -39.37
C THR A 41 -27.61 -39.28 -38.82
N ALA A 42 -28.58 -38.84 -38.00
CA ALA A 42 -29.99 -38.84 -38.40
C ALA A 42 -30.86 -38.01 -37.41
N ALA A 43 -31.70 -37.19 -37.98
CA ALA A 43 -32.75 -36.39 -37.36
C ALA A 43 -34.02 -37.26 -37.13
N ALA A 44 -34.78 -36.95 -36.08
CA ALA A 44 -36.22 -37.17 -36.07
C ALA A 44 -36.91 -36.13 -35.18
N ALA A 45 -37.83 -35.41 -35.78
CA ALA A 45 -38.74 -34.47 -35.17
C ALA A 45 -39.85 -35.15 -34.41
N GLY A 46 -40.36 -34.53 -33.36
CA GLY A 46 -41.57 -34.90 -32.67
C GLY A 46 -42.15 -33.70 -31.93
N ASP A 47 -43.12 -33.04 -32.56
CA ASP A 47 -44.00 -32.04 -32.01
C ASP A 47 -44.90 -32.64 -30.91
N ALA A 48 -45.00 -31.91 -29.77
CA ALA A 48 -46.22 -31.95 -28.95
C ALA A 48 -46.30 -30.68 -28.08
N LYS A 49 -47.23 -29.85 -28.46
CA LYS A 49 -47.75 -28.66 -27.79
C LYS A 49 -48.60 -29.09 -26.59
N ALA A 50 -48.34 -28.48 -25.40
CA ALA A 50 -49.36 -28.37 -24.35
C ALA A 50 -49.11 -27.08 -23.56
N GLU A 51 -50.08 -26.24 -23.64
CA GLU A 51 -50.25 -25.01 -22.81
C GLU A 51 -50.59 -25.44 -21.38
N GLY A 52 -50.01 -24.72 -20.39
CA GLY A 52 -50.31 -24.91 -18.97
C GLY A 52 -49.77 -23.77 -18.15
N ASP A 53 -50.62 -22.88 -17.92
CA ASP A 53 -50.83 -21.71 -17.09
C ASP A 53 -49.80 -21.41 -15.94
N ALA A 54 -49.64 -20.10 -15.73
CA ALA A 54 -48.74 -19.42 -14.83
C ALA A 54 -49.00 -19.71 -13.35
N ALA A 55 -47.90 -19.85 -12.61
CA ALA A 55 -47.84 -19.39 -11.23
C ALA A 55 -46.46 -18.75 -11.02
N ALA A 56 -46.45 -17.44 -10.96
CA ALA A 56 -45.34 -16.66 -10.48
C ALA A 56 -45.10 -16.99 -9.00
N GLY A 57 -44.26 -17.99 -8.77
CA GLY A 57 -43.67 -18.25 -7.47
C GLY A 57 -42.45 -17.34 -7.31
N THR A 58 -42.61 -16.22 -6.67
CA THR A 58 -41.52 -15.46 -6.07
C THR A 58 -40.90 -16.36 -4.99
N THR A 59 -39.92 -17.14 -5.37
CA THR A 59 -39.02 -17.71 -4.38
C THR A 59 -38.16 -16.55 -3.85
N ALA A 60 -38.62 -16.01 -2.74
CA ALA A 60 -37.71 -15.27 -1.84
C ALA A 60 -36.53 -16.21 -1.61
N ALA A 61 -35.35 -15.82 -2.09
CA ALA A 61 -34.11 -16.46 -1.69
C ALA A 61 -34.09 -16.40 -0.16
N ALA A 62 -34.09 -17.56 0.46
CA ALA A 62 -33.84 -17.66 1.89
C ALA A 62 -32.48 -17.05 2.10
N ASP A 63 -32.45 -15.95 2.83
CA ASP A 63 -31.26 -15.38 3.43
C ASP A 63 -30.62 -16.51 4.26
N SER A 64 -29.60 -17.15 3.70
CA SER A 64 -28.72 -18.02 4.45
C SER A 64 -27.95 -17.07 5.35
N GLY A 65 -28.27 -17.02 6.64
CA GLY A 65 -27.72 -16.08 7.62
C GLY A 65 -26.20 -16.14 7.81
N GLU A 66 -25.46 -16.33 6.74
CA GLU A 66 -24.01 -16.25 6.62
C GLU A 66 -23.64 -14.82 6.29
N LYS A 67 -22.98 -14.15 7.24
CA LYS A 67 -22.50 -12.79 7.05
C LYS A 67 -21.49 -12.74 5.90
N LYS A 68 -21.56 -11.70 5.09
CA LYS A 68 -20.55 -11.41 4.06
C LYS A 68 -19.24 -11.06 4.74
N THR A 69 -18.12 -11.66 4.33
CA THR A 69 -16.80 -11.31 4.83
C THR A 69 -16.19 -10.20 3.99
N LEU A 70 -15.64 -9.17 4.63
CA LEU A 70 -14.83 -8.13 4.00
C LEU A 70 -13.34 -8.46 4.22
N ARG A 71 -12.63 -8.75 3.15
CA ARG A 71 -11.20 -9.04 3.16
C ARG A 71 -10.42 -7.73 2.94
N VAL A 72 -9.74 -7.28 3.99
CA VAL A 72 -9.02 -6.00 4.02
C VAL A 72 -7.52 -6.23 4.05
N ALA A 73 -6.79 -5.72 3.05
CA ALA A 73 -5.33 -5.76 3.08
C ALA A 73 -4.73 -4.51 3.74
N MET A 74 -3.65 -4.74 4.49
CA MET A 74 -2.78 -3.73 5.10
C MET A 74 -1.39 -4.32 5.34
N GLU A 75 -0.38 -3.46 5.64
CA GLU A 75 0.99 -3.93 5.90
C GLU A 75 1.14 -4.64 7.25
N CYS A 76 0.33 -4.26 8.24
CA CYS A 76 0.49 -4.64 9.65
C CYS A 76 1.89 -4.30 10.22
N ALA A 77 2.55 -3.28 9.65
CA ALA A 77 3.88 -2.82 10.02
C ALA A 77 4.00 -1.28 9.99
N TYR A 78 2.89 -0.56 9.94
CA TYR A 78 2.82 0.89 9.76
C TYR A 78 2.08 1.57 10.92
N ALA A 79 2.68 1.62 12.11
CA ALA A 79 2.12 2.37 13.24
C ALA A 79 2.17 3.89 12.98
N PRO A 80 1.13 4.67 13.37
CA PRO A 80 -0.06 4.29 14.13
C PRO A 80 -1.23 3.78 13.27
N TYR A 81 -1.09 3.68 11.96
CA TYR A 81 -2.16 3.24 11.07
C TYR A 81 -2.50 1.75 11.27
N ASN A 82 -1.51 0.88 11.16
CA ASN A 82 -1.70 -0.56 11.34
C ASN A 82 -0.38 -1.23 11.78
N TRP A 83 -0.43 -2.08 12.78
CA TRP A 83 0.73 -2.82 13.29
C TRP A 83 0.37 -4.22 13.74
N THR A 84 1.37 -5.08 13.88
CA THR A 84 1.24 -6.44 14.41
C THR A 84 1.48 -6.45 15.92
N GLN A 85 0.68 -7.23 16.65
CA GLN A 85 0.85 -7.51 18.07
C GLN A 85 0.55 -8.99 18.39
N PRO A 86 1.05 -9.52 19.56
CA PRO A 86 0.99 -10.95 19.84
C PRO A 86 -0.38 -11.45 20.31
N ASP A 87 -1.29 -10.56 20.72
CA ASP A 87 -2.57 -10.90 21.32
C ASP A 87 -3.70 -9.96 20.86
N ASP A 88 -4.93 -10.25 21.28
CA ASP A 88 -6.14 -9.50 20.95
C ASP A 88 -6.39 -8.27 21.83
N SER A 89 -5.42 -7.83 22.62
CA SER A 89 -5.53 -6.63 23.43
C SER A 89 -5.93 -5.41 22.59
N ASN A 90 -6.56 -4.43 23.21
CA ASN A 90 -7.15 -3.26 22.57
C ASN A 90 -8.24 -3.57 21.52
N GLY A 91 -8.66 -4.83 21.40
CA GLY A 91 -9.59 -5.28 20.38
C GLY A 91 -8.95 -5.50 19.01
N ALA A 92 -7.68 -5.90 18.99
CA ALA A 92 -6.98 -6.30 17.80
C ALA A 92 -7.66 -7.48 17.09
N VAL A 93 -7.48 -7.57 15.79
CA VAL A 93 -8.11 -8.56 14.92
C VAL A 93 -7.05 -9.56 14.44
N ALA A 94 -7.37 -10.84 14.46
CA ALA A 94 -6.47 -11.88 13.96
C ALA A 94 -6.10 -11.61 12.49
N ILE A 95 -4.82 -11.77 12.17
CA ILE A 95 -4.33 -11.69 10.80
C ILE A 95 -4.52 -13.06 10.16
N ALA A 96 -5.13 -13.10 8.96
CA ALA A 96 -5.33 -14.33 8.21
C ALA A 96 -4.01 -15.10 8.02
N ASP A 97 -4.07 -16.40 8.12
CA ASP A 97 -2.93 -17.32 7.98
C ASP A 97 -1.75 -17.02 8.94
N SER A 98 -2.03 -16.40 10.09
CA SER A 98 -1.04 -16.04 11.10
C SER A 98 -1.57 -16.32 12.52
N ASN A 99 -0.65 -16.42 13.49
CA ASN A 99 -0.98 -16.47 14.92
C ASN A 99 -0.88 -15.08 15.59
N GLU A 100 -0.74 -14.03 14.80
CA GLU A 100 -0.57 -12.65 15.24
C GLU A 100 -1.86 -11.86 15.00
N PHE A 101 -1.95 -10.69 15.61
CA PHE A 101 -3.10 -9.81 15.53
C PHE A 101 -2.69 -8.46 14.97
N ALA A 102 -3.59 -7.81 14.23
CA ALA A 102 -3.42 -6.46 13.74
C ALA A 102 -4.21 -5.48 14.60
N TYR A 103 -3.62 -4.33 14.90
CA TYR A 103 -4.31 -3.18 15.50
C TYR A 103 -3.81 -1.87 14.88
N GLY A 104 -4.47 -0.77 15.24
CA GLY A 104 -4.20 0.57 14.75
C GLY A 104 -5.41 1.24 14.14
N TYR A 105 -5.20 2.46 13.66
CA TYR A 105 -6.24 3.30 13.09
C TYR A 105 -7.02 2.61 11.95
N ASP A 106 -6.31 1.97 11.04
CA ASP A 106 -6.90 1.27 9.88
C ASP A 106 -7.74 0.08 10.30
N VAL A 107 -7.29 -0.66 11.35
CA VAL A 107 -8.04 -1.78 11.92
C VAL A 107 -9.30 -1.29 12.62
N MET A 108 -9.21 -0.19 13.38
CA MET A 108 -10.37 0.44 14.03
C MET A 108 -11.40 0.90 12.98
N MET A 109 -10.93 1.49 11.87
CA MET A 109 -11.78 1.89 10.75
C MET A 109 -12.42 0.68 10.05
N ALA A 110 -11.65 -0.37 9.77
CA ALA A 110 -12.17 -1.60 9.17
C ALA A 110 -13.25 -2.26 10.04
N LYS A 111 -13.04 -2.32 11.36
CA LYS A 111 -14.04 -2.82 12.32
C LYS A 111 -15.31 -1.99 12.27
N LYS A 112 -15.19 -0.68 12.33
CA LYS A 112 -16.35 0.22 12.27
C LYS A 112 -17.15 0.04 10.99
N ILE A 113 -16.48 -0.07 9.84
CA ILE A 113 -17.14 -0.33 8.55
C ILE A 113 -17.87 -1.68 8.58
N CYS A 114 -17.21 -2.74 9.05
CA CYS A 114 -17.82 -4.07 9.12
C CYS A 114 -19.01 -4.13 10.08
N GLU A 115 -18.93 -3.49 11.24
CA GLU A 115 -20.01 -3.38 12.22
C GLU A 115 -21.25 -2.69 11.62
N GLU A 116 -21.07 -1.56 10.95
CA GLU A 116 -22.16 -0.77 10.33
C GLU A 116 -22.80 -1.51 9.13
N LEU A 117 -22.00 -2.27 8.37
CA LEU A 117 -22.48 -2.98 7.19
C LEU A 117 -22.92 -4.43 7.49
N GLY A 118 -22.72 -4.91 8.72
CA GLY A 118 -23.05 -6.27 9.10
C GLY A 118 -22.13 -7.33 8.47
N TYR A 119 -20.89 -6.99 8.17
CA TYR A 119 -19.87 -7.89 7.60
C TYR A 119 -18.99 -8.49 8.68
N ASP A 120 -18.41 -9.66 8.41
CA ASP A 120 -17.27 -10.18 9.15
C ASP A 120 -15.98 -9.60 8.57
N LEU A 121 -14.99 -9.32 9.42
CA LEU A 121 -13.72 -8.73 9.03
C LEU A 121 -12.64 -9.82 8.93
N GLU A 122 -11.94 -9.86 7.79
CA GLU A 122 -10.71 -10.64 7.61
C GLU A 122 -9.55 -9.69 7.25
N ILE A 123 -8.49 -9.66 8.06
CA ILE A 123 -7.29 -8.87 7.82
C ILE A 123 -6.27 -9.71 7.09
N VAL A 124 -5.80 -9.22 5.93
CA VAL A 124 -4.77 -9.86 5.11
C VAL A 124 -3.50 -9.01 5.14
N ARG A 125 -2.41 -9.53 5.71
CA ARG A 125 -1.12 -8.85 5.74
C ARG A 125 -0.39 -9.02 4.42
N LEU A 126 0.01 -7.91 3.80
CA LEU A 126 0.78 -7.87 2.56
C LEU A 126 1.86 -6.78 2.63
N ASP A 127 2.95 -6.96 1.91
CA ASP A 127 3.94 -5.91 1.73
C ASP A 127 3.33 -4.71 0.96
N TRP A 128 3.84 -3.50 1.22
CA TRP A 128 3.33 -2.24 0.65
C TRP A 128 3.09 -2.30 -0.87
N ASP A 129 4.08 -2.74 -1.64
CA ASP A 129 3.98 -2.80 -3.10
C ASP A 129 3.00 -3.88 -3.61
N SER A 130 2.56 -4.78 -2.74
CA SER A 130 1.60 -5.84 -3.06
C SER A 130 0.14 -5.43 -2.85
N LEU A 131 -0.13 -4.32 -2.15
CA LEU A 131 -1.49 -3.90 -1.78
C LEU A 131 -2.36 -3.57 -3.01
N ILE A 132 -1.90 -2.68 -3.88
CA ILE A 132 -2.63 -2.31 -5.11
C ILE A 132 -2.80 -3.51 -6.07
N PRO A 133 -1.77 -4.33 -6.35
CA PRO A 133 -1.93 -5.57 -7.09
C PRO A 133 -2.99 -6.52 -6.51
N ALA A 134 -3.03 -6.70 -5.19
CA ALA A 134 -3.98 -7.61 -4.54
C ALA A 134 -5.43 -7.16 -4.74
N VAL A 135 -5.75 -5.87 -4.58
CA VAL A 135 -7.10 -5.37 -4.76
C VAL A 135 -7.51 -5.35 -6.25
N THR A 136 -6.59 -5.05 -7.16
CA THR A 136 -6.89 -5.05 -8.61
C THR A 136 -7.20 -6.44 -9.14
N THR A 137 -6.51 -7.47 -8.64
CA THR A 137 -6.75 -8.88 -9.01
C THR A 137 -7.96 -9.48 -8.30
N GLY A 138 -8.46 -8.85 -7.22
CA GLY A 138 -9.57 -9.37 -6.40
C GLY A 138 -9.12 -10.43 -5.39
N GLN A 139 -7.84 -10.45 -5.04
CA GLN A 139 -7.34 -11.25 -3.92
C GLN A 139 -7.89 -10.75 -2.58
N VAL A 140 -8.13 -9.45 -2.47
CA VAL A 140 -8.80 -8.77 -1.36
C VAL A 140 -9.90 -7.86 -1.89
N ASP A 141 -10.86 -7.49 -1.04
CA ASP A 141 -11.97 -6.63 -1.42
C ASP A 141 -11.59 -5.15 -1.41
N CYS A 142 -10.76 -4.75 -0.46
CA CYS A 142 -10.23 -3.39 -0.35
C CYS A 142 -8.89 -3.35 0.37
N VAL A 143 -8.24 -2.17 0.31
CA VAL A 143 -7.02 -1.86 1.07
C VAL A 143 -7.32 -0.70 2.00
N ILE A 144 -7.02 -0.86 3.29
CA ILE A 144 -7.05 0.19 4.31
C ILE A 144 -5.65 0.23 4.94
N ALA A 145 -4.80 1.13 4.47
CA ALA A 145 -3.37 1.11 4.77
C ALA A 145 -2.71 2.50 4.71
N GLY A 146 -3.42 3.55 5.15
CA GLY A 146 -2.85 4.90 5.13
C GLY A 146 -2.53 5.43 3.73
N GLN A 147 -3.19 4.94 2.68
CA GLN A 147 -2.85 5.29 1.29
C GLN A 147 -3.41 6.65 0.87
N SER A 148 -2.53 7.56 0.39
CA SER A 148 -2.95 8.81 -0.27
C SER A 148 -3.74 8.53 -1.56
N ILE A 149 -4.75 9.37 -1.82
CA ILE A 149 -5.57 9.32 -3.03
C ILE A 149 -4.83 10.07 -4.15
N THR A 150 -3.80 9.46 -4.72
CA THR A 150 -3.03 10.11 -5.78
C THR A 150 -3.63 9.87 -7.15
N SER A 151 -3.41 10.83 -8.08
CA SER A 151 -3.83 10.71 -9.47
C SER A 151 -3.21 9.48 -10.16
N GLU A 152 -2.02 9.06 -9.76
CA GLU A 152 -1.37 7.84 -10.26
C GLU A 152 -2.14 6.59 -9.81
N ARG A 153 -2.42 6.46 -8.52
CA ARG A 153 -3.18 5.32 -7.98
C ARG A 153 -4.59 5.23 -8.55
N LEU A 154 -5.23 6.38 -8.79
CA LEU A 154 -6.55 6.46 -9.43
C LEU A 154 -6.58 5.90 -10.87
N GLN A 155 -5.44 5.69 -11.52
CA GLN A 155 -5.41 4.99 -12.81
C GLN A 155 -5.67 3.49 -12.66
N ALA A 156 -5.28 2.89 -11.54
CA ALA A 156 -5.37 1.44 -11.29
C ALA A 156 -6.57 1.04 -10.41
N VAL A 157 -6.94 1.86 -9.45
CA VAL A 157 -7.99 1.58 -8.43
C VAL A 157 -8.97 2.73 -8.31
N ASP A 158 -10.11 2.49 -7.67
CA ASP A 158 -10.99 3.54 -7.17
C ASP A 158 -10.73 3.75 -5.67
N PHE A 159 -11.02 4.95 -5.17
CA PHE A 159 -10.96 5.28 -3.76
C PHE A 159 -12.32 5.69 -3.22
N THR A 160 -12.52 5.48 -1.92
CA THR A 160 -13.63 6.05 -1.16
C THR A 160 -13.45 7.55 -0.96
N GLU A 161 -14.43 8.21 -0.31
CA GLU A 161 -14.19 9.47 0.37
C GLU A 161 -13.03 9.30 1.36
N PRO A 162 -12.26 10.37 1.65
CA PRO A 162 -11.17 10.30 2.62
C PRO A 162 -11.66 9.85 4.00
N TYR A 163 -10.88 8.96 4.63
CA TYR A 163 -11.09 8.56 6.01
C TYR A 163 -10.06 9.14 6.98
N TYR A 164 -9.06 9.87 6.45
CA TYR A 164 -8.13 10.70 7.20
C TYR A 164 -7.57 11.83 6.32
N TYR A 165 -7.09 12.89 6.97
CA TYR A 165 -6.47 14.05 6.33
C TYR A 165 -5.12 14.28 6.98
N ALA A 166 -4.06 13.80 6.34
CA ALA A 166 -2.71 13.92 6.84
C ALA A 166 -2.06 15.25 6.42
N THR A 167 -1.12 15.73 7.25
CA THR A 167 -0.19 16.78 6.86
C THR A 167 1.20 16.19 6.70
N ILE A 168 2.03 16.81 5.85
CA ILE A 168 3.40 16.35 5.63
C ILE A 168 4.30 16.95 6.72
N VAL A 169 5.19 16.12 7.24
CA VAL A 169 6.17 16.55 8.25
C VAL A 169 7.57 16.05 7.89
N THR A 170 8.56 16.74 8.41
CA THR A 170 9.96 16.30 8.36
C THR A 170 10.41 15.86 9.75
N LEU A 171 11.01 14.67 9.84
CA LEU A 171 11.66 14.22 11.06
C LEU A 171 13.17 14.38 10.94
N VAL A 172 13.76 14.94 11.98
CA VAL A 172 15.21 15.10 12.15
C VAL A 172 15.61 14.65 13.55
N LYS A 173 16.90 14.46 13.81
CA LYS A 173 17.37 14.30 15.21
C LYS A 173 17.46 15.65 15.90
N GLU A 174 17.19 15.67 17.22
CA GLU A 174 17.52 16.81 18.07
C GLU A 174 19.02 17.15 17.98
N GLY A 175 19.33 18.44 17.85
CA GLY A 175 20.71 18.91 17.67
C GLY A 175 21.25 18.76 16.23
N SER A 176 20.48 18.24 15.29
CA SER A 176 20.79 18.32 13.86
C SER A 176 20.84 19.76 13.40
N LYS A 177 21.69 20.07 12.42
CA LYS A 177 21.74 21.41 11.79
C LYS A 177 20.42 21.83 11.15
N TYR A 178 19.53 20.86 10.88
CA TYR A 178 18.20 21.07 10.31
C TYR A 178 17.09 21.20 11.38
N ALA A 179 17.40 21.01 12.66
CA ALA A 179 16.39 20.95 13.72
C ALA A 179 15.57 22.24 13.87
N ASP A 180 16.09 23.37 13.43
CA ASP A 180 15.41 24.68 13.51
C ASP A 180 14.95 25.22 12.15
N ALA A 181 14.90 24.35 11.11
CA ALA A 181 14.39 24.68 9.79
C ALA A 181 12.96 25.27 9.88
N LYS A 182 12.69 26.29 9.08
CA LYS A 182 11.40 27.00 9.01
C LYS A 182 10.72 26.86 7.66
N SER A 183 11.45 26.30 6.70
CA SER A 183 10.98 26.08 5.34
C SER A 183 11.70 24.88 4.71
N VAL A 184 11.15 24.36 3.63
CA VAL A 184 11.81 23.33 2.80
C VAL A 184 13.16 23.82 2.28
N ALA A 185 13.31 25.12 2.01
CA ALA A 185 14.57 25.71 1.57
C ALA A 185 15.70 25.59 2.62
N ASP A 186 15.36 25.57 3.92
CA ASP A 186 16.34 25.40 5.01
C ASP A 186 16.89 23.96 5.09
N LEU A 187 16.30 23.02 4.35
CA LEU A 187 16.72 21.62 4.26
C LEU A 187 17.78 21.39 3.17
N ALA A 188 18.19 22.44 2.43
CA ALA A 188 19.10 22.32 1.30
C ALA A 188 20.38 21.54 1.64
N GLY A 189 20.78 20.64 0.73
CA GLY A 189 21.96 19.79 0.88
C GLY A 189 21.83 18.67 1.91
N ALA A 190 20.61 18.36 2.38
CA ALA A 190 20.38 17.26 3.32
C ALA A 190 20.57 15.91 2.65
N THR A 191 21.11 14.96 3.40
CA THR A 191 21.00 13.53 3.08
C THR A 191 19.65 13.05 3.58
N CYS A 192 18.79 12.54 2.69
CA CYS A 192 17.40 12.21 3.02
C CYS A 192 16.94 10.91 2.37
N THR A 193 15.92 10.31 2.95
CA THR A 193 15.17 9.18 2.38
C THR A 193 13.72 9.21 2.84
N SER A 194 12.89 8.35 2.23
CA SER A 194 11.55 8.04 2.68
C SER A 194 11.11 6.66 2.18
N GLN A 195 9.85 6.28 2.43
CA GLN A 195 9.29 5.02 1.96
C GLN A 195 9.03 5.08 0.45
N GLN A 196 9.33 3.97 -0.25
CA GLN A 196 9.10 3.84 -1.69
C GLN A 196 7.62 3.96 -2.05
N SER A 197 7.33 4.36 -3.30
CA SER A 197 5.98 4.45 -3.86
C SER A 197 5.04 5.33 -3.00
N THR A 198 5.59 6.39 -2.38
CA THR A 198 4.86 7.39 -1.61
C THR A 198 5.13 8.80 -2.13
N ILE A 199 4.17 9.71 -1.90
CA ILE A 199 4.36 11.14 -2.21
C ILE A 199 5.56 11.74 -1.46
N TRP A 200 5.90 11.19 -0.31
CA TRP A 200 7.03 11.67 0.50
C TRP A 200 8.34 11.50 -0.26
N TYR A 201 8.56 10.32 -0.85
CA TYR A 201 9.77 10.04 -1.62
C TYR A 201 9.72 10.65 -3.02
N ASP A 202 8.60 10.45 -3.75
CA ASP A 202 8.52 10.76 -5.18
C ASP A 202 8.21 12.24 -5.45
N THR A 203 7.51 12.93 -4.51
CA THR A 203 7.08 14.33 -4.68
C THR A 203 7.78 15.29 -3.74
N CYS A 204 7.93 14.93 -2.44
CA CYS A 204 8.48 15.87 -1.45
C CYS A 204 10.01 15.95 -1.49
N LEU A 205 10.73 14.81 -1.47
CA LEU A 205 12.21 14.85 -1.45
C LEU A 205 12.82 15.59 -2.63
N PRO A 206 12.30 15.50 -3.88
CA PRO A 206 12.84 16.27 -5.01
C PRO A 206 12.72 17.79 -4.87
N GLN A 207 11.92 18.31 -3.95
CA GLN A 207 11.77 19.74 -3.69
C GLN A 207 12.87 20.30 -2.78
N ILE A 208 13.70 19.46 -2.17
CA ILE A 208 14.81 19.86 -1.33
C ILE A 208 16.02 20.16 -2.23
N GLU A 209 16.46 21.42 -2.30
CA GLU A 209 17.56 21.85 -3.15
C GLU A 209 18.87 21.12 -2.78
N ASP A 210 19.59 20.64 -3.77
CA ASP A 210 20.88 19.93 -3.62
C ASP A 210 20.83 18.73 -2.65
N ALA A 211 19.67 18.13 -2.42
CA ALA A 211 19.54 16.98 -1.54
C ALA A 211 20.33 15.76 -2.06
N ASN A 212 20.98 15.05 -1.14
CA ASN A 212 21.50 13.72 -1.38
C ASN A 212 20.41 12.70 -1.05
N VAL A 213 19.54 12.39 -2.02
CA VAL A 213 18.44 11.44 -1.84
C VAL A 213 18.98 10.00 -1.92
N LEU A 214 18.90 9.28 -0.81
CA LEU A 214 19.27 7.87 -0.72
C LEU A 214 18.19 6.99 -1.38
N SER A 215 18.50 5.70 -1.56
CA SER A 215 17.48 4.74 -1.99
C SER A 215 16.28 4.74 -1.04
N ALA A 216 15.09 4.64 -1.59
CA ALA A 216 13.87 4.53 -0.80
C ALA A 216 13.90 3.29 0.10
N THR A 217 13.20 3.36 1.23
CA THR A 217 13.02 2.24 2.15
C THR A 217 11.76 1.44 1.80
N ALA A 218 11.74 0.16 2.13
CA ALA A 218 10.61 -0.70 1.79
C ALA A 218 9.33 -0.35 2.59
N ASN A 219 9.50 0.12 3.83
CA ASN A 219 8.42 0.40 4.78
C ASN A 219 8.78 1.56 5.71
N ALA A 220 7.81 2.04 6.50
CA ALA A 220 8.00 3.14 7.44
C ALA A 220 8.96 2.81 8.60
N PRO A 221 8.96 1.61 9.22
CA PRO A 221 9.97 1.25 10.23
C PRO A 221 11.40 1.37 9.73
N ASP A 222 11.71 0.89 8.52
CA ASP A 222 13.04 0.99 7.93
C ASP A 222 13.44 2.45 7.66
N MET A 223 12.49 3.29 7.28
CA MET A 223 12.68 4.74 7.12
C MET A 223 13.08 5.39 8.46
N LEU A 224 12.31 5.15 9.53
CA LEU A 224 12.60 5.67 10.86
C LEU A 224 13.93 5.15 11.41
N MET A 225 14.21 3.86 11.19
CA MET A 225 15.48 3.24 11.59
C MET A 225 16.67 3.87 10.83
N SER A 226 16.50 4.26 9.57
CA SER A 226 17.56 4.94 8.81
C SER A 226 17.93 6.29 9.42
N LEU A 227 16.95 7.07 9.88
CA LEU A 227 17.18 8.31 10.62
C LEU A 227 17.82 8.02 12.00
N ASN A 228 17.29 7.03 12.73
CA ASN A 228 17.81 6.67 14.05
C ASN A 228 19.27 6.21 14.00
N ALA A 229 19.66 5.51 12.94
CA ALA A 229 21.03 5.00 12.74
C ALA A 229 21.99 6.01 12.08
N ASP A 230 21.64 7.30 11.98
CA ASP A 230 22.44 8.35 11.33
C ASP A 230 22.82 8.06 9.86
N LYS A 231 22.00 7.27 9.15
CA LYS A 231 22.20 7.01 7.72
C LYS A 231 21.75 8.19 6.86
N CYS A 232 20.81 8.98 7.36
CA CYS A 232 20.33 10.21 6.74
C CYS A 232 20.16 11.32 7.79
N ASP A 233 20.09 12.55 7.33
CA ASP A 233 19.89 13.75 8.17
C ASP A 233 18.41 13.95 8.52
N LEU A 234 17.52 13.54 7.59
CA LEU A 234 16.08 13.69 7.73
C LEU A 234 15.31 12.63 6.94
N VAL A 235 14.06 12.45 7.32
CA VAL A 235 13.04 11.72 6.55
C VAL A 235 11.77 12.58 6.46
N VAL A 236 11.01 12.39 5.38
CA VAL A 236 9.70 13.03 5.18
C VAL A 236 8.62 11.97 5.34
N THR A 237 7.56 12.31 6.07
CA THR A 237 6.42 11.42 6.32
C THR A 237 5.16 12.24 6.64
N ASP A 238 4.09 11.60 7.09
CA ASP A 238 2.90 12.29 7.59
C ASP A 238 2.96 12.55 9.11
N GLN A 239 2.07 13.44 9.57
CA GLN A 239 2.02 13.85 10.98
C GLN A 239 1.68 12.69 11.94
N PRO A 240 0.72 11.78 11.67
CA PRO A 240 0.48 10.64 12.55
C PRO A 240 1.71 9.77 12.76
N THR A 241 2.41 9.41 11.68
CA THR A 241 3.67 8.67 11.74
C THR A 241 4.73 9.45 12.50
N GLY A 242 4.83 10.75 12.24
CA GLY A 242 5.74 11.64 12.97
C GLY A 242 5.48 11.67 14.47
N LYS A 243 4.22 11.84 14.89
CA LYS A 243 3.83 11.79 16.31
C LYS A 243 4.16 10.46 16.95
N GLY A 244 3.86 9.37 16.26
CA GLY A 244 4.22 8.02 16.71
C GLY A 244 5.72 7.83 16.85
N ALA A 245 6.49 8.34 15.89
CA ALA A 245 7.94 8.27 15.93
C ALA A 245 8.57 9.01 17.11
N LEU A 246 8.01 10.14 17.54
CA LEU A 246 8.51 10.88 18.72
C LEU A 246 8.34 10.09 20.02
N ILE A 247 7.35 9.19 20.11
CA ILE A 247 7.17 8.30 21.27
C ILE A 247 8.23 7.20 21.24
N ALA A 248 8.46 6.62 20.05
CA ALA A 248 9.39 5.51 19.85
C ALA A 248 10.87 5.95 19.89
N TYR A 249 11.16 7.16 19.41
CA TYR A 249 12.51 7.75 19.31
C TYR A 249 12.54 9.14 19.97
N PRO A 250 12.76 9.23 21.28
CA PRO A 250 12.67 10.50 22.02
C PRO A 250 13.71 11.55 21.60
N ASN A 251 14.72 11.18 20.83
CA ASN A 251 15.74 12.06 20.25
C ASN A 251 15.35 12.61 18.86
N PHE A 252 14.15 12.29 18.37
CA PHE A 252 13.65 12.87 17.13
C PHE A 252 12.95 14.19 17.40
N LYS A 253 12.97 15.07 16.41
CA LYS A 253 12.22 16.30 16.35
C LYS A 253 11.39 16.32 15.07
N MET A 254 10.11 16.61 15.22
CA MET A 254 9.20 16.78 14.10
C MET A 254 9.11 18.26 13.74
N ILE A 255 9.17 18.55 12.45
CA ILE A 255 9.08 19.89 11.88
C ILE A 255 7.86 19.94 10.98
N GLU A 256 6.99 20.92 11.24
CA GLU A 256 5.84 21.29 10.41
C GLU A 256 6.08 22.70 9.87
N PHE A 257 6.05 22.89 8.56
CA PHE A 257 6.31 24.20 7.96
C PHE A 257 5.08 25.10 7.90
N GLY A 258 3.89 24.57 8.17
CA GLY A 258 2.66 25.35 8.32
C GLY A 258 1.99 25.80 7.02
N GLY A 259 2.36 25.20 5.89
CA GLY A 259 1.74 25.42 4.59
C GLY A 259 2.32 26.60 3.80
N GLY A 260 1.78 26.84 2.62
CA GLY A 260 2.19 27.91 1.70
C GLY A 260 3.57 27.67 1.09
N ASP A 261 4.24 28.78 0.69
CA ASP A 261 5.53 28.71 -0.02
C ASP A 261 6.69 28.16 0.84
N ALA A 262 6.50 28.07 2.15
CA ALA A 262 7.51 27.54 3.06
C ALA A 262 7.48 26.00 3.15
N ASP A 263 6.38 25.37 2.73
CA ASP A 263 6.12 23.95 2.87
C ASP A 263 6.34 23.19 1.57
N PHE A 264 6.31 21.85 1.65
CA PHE A 264 6.25 21.01 0.47
C PHE A 264 5.01 21.32 -0.35
N GLN A 265 5.21 21.48 -1.65
CA GLN A 265 4.11 21.72 -2.58
C GLN A 265 3.50 20.39 -2.96
N VAL A 266 2.37 20.07 -2.36
CA VAL A 266 1.54 18.88 -2.60
C VAL A 266 0.09 19.33 -2.82
N THR A 267 -0.71 18.50 -3.47
CA THR A 267 -2.14 18.76 -3.66
C THR A 267 -2.95 18.25 -2.46
N ASP A 268 -4.17 18.76 -2.29
CA ASP A 268 -5.09 18.21 -1.28
C ASP A 268 -5.35 16.70 -1.49
N GLU A 269 -5.37 16.25 -2.75
CA GLU A 269 -5.55 14.83 -3.10
C GLU A 269 -4.38 13.97 -2.61
N ASP A 270 -3.16 14.50 -2.64
CA ASP A 270 -1.97 13.77 -2.19
C ASP A 270 -1.96 13.52 -0.68
N ILE A 271 -2.55 14.39 0.10
CA ILE A 271 -2.60 14.30 1.57
C ILE A 271 -3.90 13.69 2.12
N ASN A 272 -4.92 13.53 1.28
CA ASN A 272 -6.14 12.82 1.64
C ASN A 272 -5.91 11.31 1.63
N ILE A 273 -6.25 10.63 2.70
CA ILE A 273 -6.07 9.20 2.87
C ILE A 273 -7.40 8.49 2.60
N GLY A 274 -7.40 7.55 1.66
CA GLY A 274 -8.59 6.84 1.22
C GLY A 274 -8.47 5.31 1.25
N ILE A 275 -9.60 4.64 1.23
CA ILE A 275 -9.69 3.18 1.10
C ILE A 275 -9.70 2.85 -0.39
N SER A 276 -8.74 2.07 -0.86
CA SER A 276 -8.67 1.69 -2.27
C SER A 276 -9.44 0.39 -2.54
N LEU A 277 -10.13 0.36 -3.69
CA LEU A 277 -10.96 -0.75 -4.14
C LEU A 277 -10.65 -1.07 -5.60
N LYS A 278 -11.00 -2.28 -6.01
CA LYS A 278 -10.96 -2.64 -7.43
C LYS A 278 -11.78 -1.65 -8.25
N LYS A 279 -11.19 -1.17 -9.34
CA LYS A 279 -11.82 -0.19 -10.22
C LYS A 279 -13.19 -0.66 -10.73
N GLY A 280 -14.20 0.20 -10.58
CA GLY A 280 -15.59 -0.08 -10.96
C GLY A 280 -16.39 -0.86 -9.91
N ASN A 281 -15.83 -1.18 -8.73
CA ASN A 281 -16.60 -1.77 -7.61
C ASN A 281 -17.38 -0.68 -6.86
N THR A 282 -18.36 -0.09 -7.54
CA THR A 282 -19.17 1.03 -7.01
C THR A 282 -20.05 0.61 -5.84
N GLU A 283 -20.57 -0.63 -5.85
CA GLU A 283 -21.42 -1.15 -4.77
C GLU A 283 -20.70 -1.11 -3.41
N LEU A 284 -19.50 -1.69 -3.34
CA LEU A 284 -18.73 -1.70 -2.10
C LEU A 284 -18.23 -0.30 -1.74
N LYS A 285 -17.81 0.50 -2.73
CA LYS A 285 -17.40 1.88 -2.52
C LYS A 285 -18.52 2.71 -1.89
N ASP A 286 -19.73 2.64 -2.44
CA ASP A 286 -20.89 3.40 -1.93
C ASP A 286 -21.31 2.91 -0.54
N ALA A 287 -21.24 1.59 -0.29
CA ALA A 287 -21.49 1.03 1.02
C ALA A 287 -20.50 1.57 2.08
N ILE A 288 -19.20 1.56 1.79
CA ILE A 288 -18.19 2.11 2.69
C ILE A 288 -18.38 3.63 2.88
N ASN A 289 -18.60 4.37 1.80
CA ASN A 289 -18.86 5.81 1.86
C ASN A 289 -20.09 6.16 2.73
N SER A 290 -21.11 5.29 2.75
CA SER A 290 -22.29 5.50 3.61
C SER A 290 -21.94 5.47 5.11
N VAL A 291 -20.82 4.85 5.48
CA VAL A 291 -20.26 4.85 6.84
C VAL A 291 -19.39 6.08 7.05
N LEU A 292 -18.42 6.32 6.15
CA LEU A 292 -17.44 7.39 6.29
C LEU A 292 -18.09 8.78 6.34
N THR A 293 -19.12 9.04 5.53
CA THR A 293 -19.81 10.33 5.48
C THR A 293 -20.63 10.67 6.74
N LYS A 294 -20.87 9.70 7.62
CA LYS A 294 -21.46 9.94 8.95
C LYS A 294 -20.43 10.42 9.98
N MET A 295 -19.15 10.29 9.69
CA MET A 295 -18.05 10.67 10.56
C MET A 295 -17.57 12.09 10.25
N THR A 296 -17.12 12.78 11.28
CA THR A 296 -16.51 14.11 11.16
C THR A 296 -14.98 14.02 11.17
N LYS A 297 -14.30 15.09 10.76
CA LYS A 297 -12.83 15.18 10.89
C LYS A 297 -12.36 15.00 12.34
N ASP A 298 -13.15 15.47 13.30
CA ASP A 298 -12.86 15.30 14.73
C ASP A 298 -12.97 13.82 15.16
N ASP A 299 -13.91 13.05 14.59
CA ASP A 299 -14.02 11.62 14.89
C ASP A 299 -12.81 10.86 14.35
N PHE A 300 -12.36 11.19 13.14
CA PHE A 300 -11.13 10.64 12.56
C PHE A 300 -9.89 10.97 13.42
N SER A 301 -9.76 12.24 13.84
CA SER A 301 -8.64 12.67 14.67
C SER A 301 -8.61 11.98 16.03
N LYS A 302 -9.75 11.84 16.69
CA LYS A 302 -9.85 11.13 17.98
C LYS A 302 -9.45 9.66 17.87
N MET A 303 -9.92 9.00 16.80
CA MET A 303 -9.57 7.60 16.54
C MET A 303 -8.06 7.44 16.28
N MET A 304 -7.45 8.39 15.57
CA MET A 304 -5.99 8.41 15.35
C MET A 304 -5.22 8.66 16.65
N ASP A 305 -5.66 9.61 17.47
CA ASP A 305 -5.04 9.89 18.77
C ASP A 305 -5.12 8.67 19.70
N GLU A 306 -6.22 7.92 19.66
CA GLU A 306 -6.36 6.65 20.38
C GLU A 306 -5.33 5.63 19.88
N ALA A 307 -5.20 5.43 18.56
CA ALA A 307 -4.22 4.53 17.98
C ALA A 307 -2.78 4.92 18.38
N ILE A 308 -2.43 6.21 18.29
CA ILE A 308 -1.11 6.73 18.72
C ILE A 308 -0.85 6.42 20.19
N SER A 309 -1.85 6.54 21.06
CA SER A 309 -1.69 6.36 22.50
C SER A 309 -1.35 4.93 22.94
N VAL A 310 -1.69 3.94 22.11
CA VAL A 310 -1.53 2.51 22.42
C VAL A 310 -0.58 1.78 21.46
N GLN A 311 0.03 2.51 20.52
CA GLN A 311 0.97 1.89 19.58
C GLN A 311 2.18 1.29 20.29
N PRO A 312 2.79 0.20 19.76
CA PRO A 312 3.99 -0.37 20.34
C PRO A 312 5.15 0.62 20.24
N LEU A 313 5.95 0.70 21.31
CA LEU A 313 7.22 1.43 21.25
C LEU A 313 8.19 0.67 20.35
N ALA A 314 9.05 1.40 19.62
CA ALA A 314 10.13 0.75 18.89
C ALA A 314 11.05 0.00 19.87
N ASN A 315 11.22 -1.29 19.63
CA ASN A 315 12.13 -2.15 20.41
C ASN A 315 13.55 -2.07 19.86
#